data_5064ff7f952717481954bfb298c517b0
#
_entry.id   5064ff7f952717481954bfb298c517b0
#
_cell.length_a   1.000
_cell.length_b   1.000
_cell.length_c   1.000
_cell.angle_alpha   90.00
_cell.angle_beta   90.00
_cell.angle_gamma   90.00
#
_symmetry.space_group_name_H-M   'P 1'
#
loop_
_entity.id
_entity.type
_entity.pdbx_description
1 polymer ?
#
loop_
_entity_poly.entity_id
_entity_poly.type
_entity_poly.pdbx_seq_one_letter_code
_entity_poly.pdbx_strand_id
1 'polypeptide(L)'
;MKTLYAACLSRLGLSQAEAAALHNVRIDTVKSWSAGRNPVPAGVWDDLRDVEAKVVDRSEAIREAWEDAGEPLQIQPTWQDKAGLMALADFILTTPTVQA
;
A
#
# COMPACT_ATOMS: atom_id res chain seq x y z
N MET A 1 8.25 -18.68 -7.84
CA MET A 1 8.96 -17.40 -7.78
C MET A 1 7.96 -16.26 -7.86
N LYS A 2 8.13 -15.25 -7.02
CA LYS A 2 7.24 -14.09 -7.02
C LYS A 2 7.61 -13.14 -8.16
N THR A 3 6.63 -12.68 -8.91
CA THR A 3 6.84 -11.69 -9.98
C THR A 3 6.97 -10.29 -9.40
N LEU A 4 7.53 -9.37 -10.17
CA LEU A 4 7.60 -7.96 -9.79
C LEU A 4 6.22 -7.38 -9.51
N TYR A 5 5.23 -7.68 -10.35
CA TYR A 5 3.87 -7.21 -10.15
C TYR A 5 3.30 -7.74 -8.82
N ALA A 6 3.43 -9.03 -8.55
CA ALA A 6 2.96 -9.63 -7.28
C ALA A 6 3.67 -9.00 -6.07
N ALA A 7 4.97 -8.71 -6.20
CA ALA A 7 5.71 -8.03 -5.14
C ALA A 7 5.18 -6.62 -4.89
N CYS A 8 4.82 -5.89 -5.93
CA CYS A 8 4.22 -4.55 -5.79
C CYS A 8 2.86 -4.62 -5.10
N LEU A 9 2.02 -5.59 -5.43
CA LEU A 9 0.74 -5.77 -4.74
C LEU A 9 0.97 -6.05 -3.25
N SER A 10 1.93 -6.91 -2.93
CA SER A 10 2.26 -7.22 -1.53
C SER A 10 2.74 -5.97 -0.79
N ARG A 11 3.61 -5.17 -1.42
CA ARG A 11 4.14 -3.93 -0.85
C ARG A 11 3.03 -2.94 -0.55
N LEU A 12 2.02 -2.86 -1.41
CA LEU A 12 0.89 -1.93 -1.26
C LEU A 12 -0.27 -2.52 -0.46
N GLY A 13 -0.16 -3.77 -0.03
CA GLY A 13 -1.22 -4.44 0.71
C GLY A 13 -2.47 -4.71 -0.11
N LEU A 14 -2.33 -4.80 -1.43
CA LEU A 14 -3.47 -5.01 -2.34
C LEU A 14 -3.68 -6.50 -2.58
N SER A 15 -4.92 -6.96 -2.40
CA SER A 15 -5.32 -8.29 -2.86
C SER A 15 -5.47 -8.27 -4.38
N GLN A 16 -5.53 -9.46 -4.98
CA GLN A 16 -5.79 -9.56 -6.42
C GLN A 16 -7.15 -8.97 -6.80
N ALA A 17 -8.17 -9.16 -5.96
CA ALA A 17 -9.49 -8.57 -6.18
C ALA A 17 -9.45 -7.04 -6.09
N GLU A 18 -8.72 -6.49 -5.12
CA GLU A 18 -8.56 -5.05 -4.99
C GLU A 18 -7.81 -4.46 -6.19
N ALA A 19 -6.77 -5.15 -6.65
CA ALA A 19 -6.01 -4.73 -7.84
C ALA A 19 -6.90 -4.77 -9.10
N ALA A 20 -7.73 -5.80 -9.25
CA ALA A 20 -8.66 -5.89 -10.38
C ALA A 20 -9.62 -4.70 -10.41
N ALA A 21 -10.15 -4.30 -9.26
CA ALA A 21 -11.01 -3.13 -9.15
C ALA A 21 -10.23 -1.84 -9.48
N LEU A 22 -9.03 -1.71 -8.96
CA LEU A 22 -8.16 -0.55 -9.20
C LEU A 22 -7.88 -0.35 -10.69
N HIS A 23 -7.53 -1.42 -11.38
CA HIS A 23 -7.19 -1.37 -12.82
C HIS A 23 -8.42 -1.47 -13.73
N ASN A 24 -9.60 -1.69 -13.15
CA ASN A 24 -10.84 -1.91 -13.90
C ASN A 24 -10.72 -3.07 -14.89
N VAL A 25 -10.21 -4.20 -14.42
CA VAL A 25 -10.05 -5.42 -15.21
C VAL A 25 -10.62 -6.61 -14.42
N ARG A 26 -10.71 -7.77 -15.07
CA ARG A 26 -11.16 -9.00 -14.41
C ARG A 26 -10.05 -9.54 -13.51
N ILE A 27 -10.44 -10.24 -12.44
CA ILE A 27 -9.48 -10.83 -11.50
C ILE A 27 -8.58 -11.86 -12.21
N ASP A 28 -9.10 -12.56 -13.21
CA ASP A 28 -8.29 -13.53 -13.97
C ASP A 28 -7.13 -12.84 -14.69
N THR A 29 -7.32 -11.61 -15.14
CA THR A 29 -6.27 -10.81 -15.76
C THR A 29 -5.18 -10.48 -14.73
N VAL A 30 -5.55 -10.07 -13.54
CA VAL A 30 -4.61 -9.80 -12.45
C VAL A 30 -3.84 -11.08 -12.07
N LYS A 31 -4.52 -12.21 -11.98
CA LYS A 31 -3.89 -13.50 -11.69
C LYS A 31 -2.85 -13.86 -12.75
N SER A 32 -3.16 -13.58 -14.02
CA SER A 32 -2.25 -13.80 -15.13
C SER A 32 -0.98 -12.94 -15.01
N TRP A 33 -1.13 -11.67 -14.66
CA TRP A 33 0.01 -10.77 -14.42
C TRP A 33 0.84 -11.21 -13.22
N SER A 34 0.17 -11.59 -12.14
CA SER A 34 0.84 -12.04 -10.90
C SER A 34 1.63 -13.31 -11.10
N ALA A 35 1.15 -14.20 -11.98
CA ALA A 35 1.83 -15.45 -12.31
C ALA A 35 2.90 -15.29 -13.39
N GLY A 36 3.00 -14.14 -14.03
CA GLY A 36 3.96 -13.90 -15.10
C GLY A 36 3.57 -14.51 -16.44
N ARG A 37 2.29 -14.89 -16.61
CA ARG A 37 1.83 -15.50 -17.86
C ARG A 37 1.65 -14.48 -18.99
N ASN A 38 1.29 -13.26 -18.63
CA ASN A 38 1.10 -12.18 -19.61
C ASN A 38 1.84 -10.92 -19.13
N PRO A 39 2.34 -10.10 -20.07
CA PRO A 39 3.02 -8.85 -19.69
C PRO A 39 2.06 -7.86 -19.09
N VAL A 40 2.55 -7.06 -18.14
CA VAL A 40 1.77 -6.02 -17.46
C VAL A 40 1.80 -4.75 -18.32
N PRO A 41 0.63 -4.19 -18.69
CA PRO A 41 0.60 -2.94 -19.44
C PRO A 41 1.16 -1.76 -18.66
N ALA A 42 1.68 -0.76 -19.37
CA ALA A 42 2.30 0.43 -18.76
C ALA A 42 1.33 1.18 -17.83
N GLY A 43 0.06 1.32 -18.22
CA GLY A 43 -0.95 2.01 -17.42
C GLY A 43 -1.21 1.36 -16.06
N VAL A 44 -0.98 0.04 -15.97
CA VAL A 44 -1.15 -0.69 -14.71
C VAL A 44 -0.09 -0.25 -13.69
N TRP A 45 1.14 -0.06 -14.14
CA TRP A 45 2.21 0.46 -13.28
C TRP A 45 1.88 1.87 -12.78
N ASP A 46 1.29 2.70 -13.63
CA ASP A 46 0.88 4.06 -13.23
C ASP A 46 -0.18 4.02 -12.14
N ASP A 47 -1.15 3.10 -12.22
CA ASP A 47 -2.15 2.91 -11.17
C ASP A 47 -1.48 2.56 -9.84
N LEU A 48 -0.49 1.67 -9.86
CA LEU A 48 0.23 1.29 -8.64
C LEU A 48 1.06 2.44 -8.08
N ARG A 49 1.67 3.26 -8.94
CA ARG A 49 2.41 4.45 -8.51
C ARG A 49 1.49 5.47 -7.86
N ASP A 50 0.26 5.60 -8.34
CA ASP A 50 -0.74 6.49 -7.72
C ASP A 50 -1.08 6.03 -6.31
N VAL A 51 -1.22 4.72 -6.09
CA VAL A 51 -1.45 4.18 -4.73
C VAL A 51 -0.24 4.45 -3.85
N GLU A 52 0.98 4.22 -4.35
CA GLU A 52 2.21 4.50 -3.58
C GLU A 52 2.30 5.98 -3.20
N ALA A 53 1.95 6.88 -4.11
CA ALA A 53 1.94 8.32 -3.82
C ALA A 53 0.98 8.65 -2.67
N LYS A 54 -0.18 8.00 -2.61
CA LYS A 54 -1.11 8.15 -1.48
C LYS A 54 -0.53 7.61 -0.18
N VAL A 55 0.20 6.50 -0.23
CA VAL A 55 0.88 5.95 0.96
C VAL A 55 1.90 6.95 1.50
N VAL A 56 2.70 7.55 0.62
CA VAL A 56 3.69 8.56 1.01
C VAL A 56 3.00 9.77 1.65
N ASP A 57 1.93 10.25 1.03
CA ASP A 57 1.16 11.39 1.54
C ASP A 57 0.58 11.10 2.92
N ARG A 58 0.01 9.90 3.12
CA ARG A 58 -0.52 9.47 4.42
C ARG A 58 0.59 9.31 5.46
N SER A 59 1.77 8.87 5.04
CA SER A 59 2.92 8.72 5.94
C SER A 59 3.37 10.07 6.48
N GLU A 60 3.40 11.10 5.66
CA GLU A 60 3.72 12.45 6.08
C GLU A 60 2.68 12.98 7.08
N ALA A 61 1.40 12.77 6.81
CA ALA A 61 0.31 13.18 7.70
C ALA A 61 0.41 12.49 9.06
N ILE A 62 0.72 11.20 9.07
CA ILE A 62 0.90 10.43 10.31
C ILE A 62 2.06 10.98 11.12
N ARG A 63 3.19 11.25 10.48
CA ARG A 63 4.37 11.79 11.15
C ARG A 63 4.09 13.17 11.74
N GLU A 64 3.44 14.04 10.99
CA GLU A 64 3.07 15.37 11.48
C GLU A 64 2.14 15.28 12.69
N ALA A 65 1.12 14.43 12.61
CA ALA A 65 0.18 14.24 13.71
C ALA A 65 0.88 13.70 14.97
N TRP A 66 1.82 12.77 14.77
CA TRP A 66 2.59 12.18 15.85
C TRP A 66 3.50 13.22 16.52
N GLU A 67 4.19 14.03 15.73
CA GLU A 67 5.06 15.09 16.24
C GLU A 67 4.24 16.16 16.95
N ASP A 68 3.11 16.58 16.39
CA ASP A 68 2.21 17.58 16.99
C ASP A 68 1.62 17.09 18.31
N ALA A 69 1.41 15.80 18.46
CA ALA A 69 0.88 15.20 19.69
C ALA A 69 1.97 14.96 20.74
N GLY A 70 3.22 15.35 20.49
CA GLY A 70 4.32 15.19 21.44
C GLY A 70 4.99 13.82 21.38
N GLU A 71 4.95 13.17 20.24
CA GLU A 71 5.60 11.88 20.01
C GLU A 71 5.12 10.79 20.99
N PRO A 72 3.81 10.52 21.05
CA PRO A 72 3.28 9.53 21.99
C PRO A 72 3.81 8.14 21.68
N LEU A 73 3.89 7.29 22.72
CA LEU A 73 4.35 5.90 22.59
C LEU A 73 3.32 5.01 21.90
N GLN A 74 2.05 5.43 21.89
CA GLN A 74 0.97 4.69 21.24
C GLN A 74 0.24 5.61 20.27
N ILE A 75 -0.18 5.05 19.15
CA ILE A 75 -0.97 5.77 18.15
C ILE A 75 -2.25 5.00 17.87
N GLN A 76 -3.25 5.70 17.29
CA GLN A 76 -4.49 5.07 16.86
C GLN A 76 -4.19 4.09 15.73
N PRO A 77 -4.48 2.78 15.87
CA PRO A 77 -4.02 1.77 14.92
C PRO A 77 -4.97 1.57 13.72
N THR A 78 -5.78 2.58 13.39
CA THR A 78 -6.76 2.46 12.32
C THR A 78 -6.71 3.65 11.37
N TRP A 79 -7.00 3.38 10.11
CA TRP A 79 -7.19 4.37 9.08
C TRP A 79 -8.25 3.85 8.12
N GLN A 80 -9.02 4.74 7.51
CA GLN A 80 -10.20 4.36 6.72
C GLN A 80 -9.85 3.83 5.33
N ASP A 81 -8.75 4.26 4.73
CA ASP A 81 -8.36 3.77 3.41
C ASP A 81 -7.12 2.86 3.49
N LYS A 82 -6.93 2.08 2.42
CA LYS A 82 -5.82 1.14 2.34
C LYS A 82 -4.46 1.85 2.41
N ALA A 83 -4.33 2.97 1.73
CA ALA A 83 -3.10 3.75 1.73
C ALA A 83 -2.74 4.22 3.15
N GLY A 84 -3.73 4.66 3.92
CA GLY A 84 -3.54 5.05 5.30
C GLY A 84 -3.11 3.89 6.19
N LEU A 85 -3.75 2.72 6.03
CA LEU A 85 -3.35 1.52 6.78
C LEU A 85 -1.92 1.10 6.46
N MET A 86 -1.54 1.12 5.19
CA MET A 86 -0.18 0.77 4.79
C MET A 86 0.84 1.76 5.34
N ALA A 87 0.50 3.06 5.35
CA ALA A 87 1.36 4.09 5.93
C ALA A 87 1.52 3.91 7.44
N LEU A 88 0.43 3.56 8.15
CA LEU A 88 0.50 3.25 9.58
C LEU A 88 1.38 2.03 9.86
N ALA A 89 1.23 0.98 9.07
CA ALA A 89 2.04 -0.23 9.21
C ALA A 89 3.53 0.10 9.03
N ASP A 90 3.84 0.89 8.01
CA ASP A 90 5.21 1.32 7.73
C ASP A 90 5.76 2.16 8.89
N PHE A 91 4.96 3.09 9.40
CA PHE A 91 5.35 3.94 10.53
C PHE A 91 5.66 3.11 11.79
N ILE A 92 4.78 2.17 12.14
CA ILE A 92 4.95 1.30 13.32
C ILE A 92 6.24 0.47 13.17
N LEU A 93 6.46 -0.09 11.98
CA LEU A 93 7.60 -0.97 11.74
C LEU A 93 8.94 -0.22 11.68
N THR A 94 8.92 1.06 11.32
CA THR A 94 10.13 1.87 11.21
C THR A 94 10.37 2.79 12.41
N THR A 95 9.46 2.79 13.40
CA THR A 95 9.56 3.61 14.61
C THR A 95 9.42 2.72 15.84
N PRO A 96 10.50 2.05 16.28
CA PRO A 96 10.40 0.95 17.25
C PRO A 96 9.92 1.36 18.65
N THR A 97 9.90 2.65 18.95
CA THR A 97 9.40 3.15 20.25
C THR A 97 7.88 3.35 20.26
N VAL A 98 7.21 3.24 19.11
CA VAL A 98 5.76 3.46 18.95
C VAL A 98 5.04 2.14 18.84
N GLN A 99 3.87 2.03 19.47
CA GLN A 99 3.01 0.85 19.43
C GLN A 99 1.58 1.28 19.08
N ALA A 100 0.87 0.35 18.48
CA ALA A 100 -0.54 0.53 18.18
C ALA A 100 -1.43 -0.03 19.29
#